data_614249861a122c4808e8966e37bb4fbd
#
_entry.id   614249861a122c4808e8966e37bb4fbd
#
_cell.length_a   1.000
_cell.length_b   1.000
_cell.length_c   1.000
_cell.angle_alpha   90.00
_cell.angle_beta   90.00
_cell.angle_gamma   90.00
#
_symmetry.space_group_name_H-M   'P 1'
#
loop_
_entity.id
_entity.type
_entity.pdbx_description
1 polymer ?
#
loop_
_entity_poly.entity_id
_entity_poly.type
_entity_poly.pdbx_seq_one_letter_code
_entity_poly.pdbx_strand_id
1 'polypeptide(L)'
;MLRQFSSKKILIVFVLTLYFLLLGHKLMRLGMHADGVEYANVARNLADGLGTFWKPYHDDLLHPVFHEHPPLVFWIQSLFFKLFGDGPYVEHFYGLLAGLVIFGCTACFWQQVRHDFRHSSLGNWWPILLLVSLPIFTYTLQINRLVNTYTILAILAAYAAYLSVIKNKLTILFSLLSGVLVYLGFIAKGPVAFFTLAVPAIAWIALKAKLSKAVISTLLAIVAFTVILFATFYFYPDSVDFLKGFWQDQVVLSLKSQRSPGDTHWYLVERWAAEMAVPVSIAMVFMALTRIPSRQIGFKRPALFFLLIGLSSSLPFLISTRQHNRYIFHSYPFYVLSLAFLTETIGFKIQSLLNEKPKIRRVTGMLAVVFLLAGVSSMLYKKDDIRGRPFYNDIYLQGIQLPERITISVCQETMIRDEWLFVDMQRFYKVSLTPKMGNEYLMVDKNSECNLPQGYQKVNRQPTLKYILYKKCR
;
A
#
# COMPACT_ATOMS: atom_id res chain seq x y z
N MET A 1 -8.65 -30.88 -19.93
CA MET A 1 -8.79 -29.44 -19.81
C MET A 1 -7.46 -28.66 -19.92
N LEU A 2 -6.35 -29.06 -19.28
CA LEU A 2 -5.07 -28.33 -19.31
C LEU A 2 -4.33 -28.27 -20.67
N ARG A 3 -4.73 -29.07 -21.68
CA ARG A 3 -4.09 -29.05 -22.99
C ARG A 3 -4.36 -27.79 -23.84
N GLN A 4 -5.39 -27.01 -23.51
CA GLN A 4 -5.80 -25.81 -24.28
C GLN A 4 -5.21 -24.49 -23.79
N PHE A 5 -4.61 -24.44 -22.60
CA PHE A 5 -4.03 -23.19 -22.07
C PHE A 5 -2.60 -22.97 -22.58
N SER A 6 -2.33 -21.79 -23.13
CA SER A 6 -0.96 -21.39 -23.48
C SER A 6 -0.07 -21.31 -22.21
N SER A 7 1.24 -21.55 -22.36
CA SER A 7 2.19 -21.46 -21.24
C SER A 7 2.13 -20.12 -20.51
N LYS A 8 1.87 -19.01 -21.23
CA LYS A 8 1.69 -17.68 -20.64
C LYS A 8 0.52 -17.66 -19.65
N LYS A 9 -0.63 -18.27 -20.01
CA LYS A 9 -1.81 -18.32 -19.14
C LYS A 9 -1.57 -19.17 -17.90
N ILE A 10 -0.90 -20.31 -18.03
CA ILE A 10 -0.59 -21.17 -16.88
C ILE A 10 0.37 -20.49 -15.93
N LEU A 11 1.41 -19.84 -16.45
CA LEU A 11 2.37 -19.11 -15.63
C LEU A 11 1.75 -17.92 -14.89
N ILE A 12 0.86 -17.15 -15.54
CA ILE A 12 0.18 -16.05 -14.85
C ILE A 12 -0.78 -16.57 -13.77
N VAL A 13 -1.51 -17.65 -14.03
CA VAL A 13 -2.37 -18.30 -13.01
C VAL A 13 -1.53 -18.80 -11.85
N PHE A 14 -0.40 -19.45 -12.10
CA PHE A 14 0.53 -19.89 -11.06
C PHE A 14 0.98 -18.71 -10.18
N VAL A 15 1.36 -17.58 -10.78
CA VAL A 15 1.82 -16.39 -10.02
C VAL A 15 0.67 -15.77 -9.22
N LEU A 16 -0.54 -15.70 -9.78
CA LEU A 16 -1.71 -15.17 -9.06
C LEU A 16 -2.14 -16.07 -7.90
N THR A 17 -2.05 -17.40 -8.07
CA THR A 17 -2.33 -18.33 -6.96
C THR A 17 -1.24 -18.30 -5.89
N LEU A 18 0.02 -18.09 -6.26
CA LEU A 18 1.11 -17.82 -5.32
C LEU A 18 0.85 -16.53 -4.52
N TYR A 19 0.44 -15.45 -5.20
CA TYR A 19 0.05 -14.21 -4.52
C TYR A 19 -1.08 -14.45 -3.51
N PHE A 20 -2.12 -15.17 -3.92
CA PHE A 20 -3.22 -15.51 -3.03
C PHE A 20 -2.78 -16.40 -1.86
N LEU A 21 -1.89 -17.37 -2.08
CA LEU A 21 -1.31 -18.19 -1.01
C LEU A 21 -0.59 -17.33 0.04
N LEU A 22 0.23 -16.38 -0.42
CA LEU A 22 1.01 -15.50 0.47
C LEU A 22 0.14 -14.52 1.26
N LEU A 23 -0.99 -14.10 0.70
CA LEU A 23 -1.90 -13.14 1.32
C LEU A 23 -3.07 -13.79 2.06
N GLY A 24 -3.53 -14.96 1.60
CA GLY A 24 -4.79 -15.59 1.99
C GLY A 24 -4.97 -15.75 3.50
N HIS A 25 -3.92 -16.20 4.18
CA HIS A 25 -3.94 -16.41 5.63
C HIS A 25 -4.17 -15.14 6.47
N LYS A 26 -4.14 -13.96 5.84
CA LYS A 26 -4.39 -12.67 6.50
C LYS A 26 -5.75 -12.07 6.18
N LEU A 27 -6.41 -12.52 5.10
CA LEU A 27 -7.63 -11.88 4.59
C LEU A 27 -8.82 -11.96 5.55
N MET A 28 -8.87 -12.99 6.39
CA MET A 28 -9.95 -13.19 7.36
C MET A 28 -9.45 -13.16 8.82
N ARG A 29 -8.32 -12.52 9.07
CA ARG A 29 -7.86 -12.24 10.45
C ARG A 29 -8.42 -10.91 10.92
N LEU A 30 -8.73 -10.84 12.22
CA LEU A 30 -9.13 -9.60 12.87
C LEU A 30 -7.90 -8.75 13.20
N GLY A 31 -8.03 -7.43 13.00
CA GLY A 31 -6.97 -6.47 13.29
C GLY A 31 -5.79 -6.51 12.32
N MET A 32 -5.09 -5.40 12.26
CA MET A 32 -3.89 -5.21 11.47
C MET A 32 -2.95 -4.20 12.14
N HIS A 33 -2.03 -3.60 11.45
CA HIS A 33 -1.17 -2.54 12.00
C HIS A 33 -2.01 -1.29 12.37
N ALA A 34 -1.65 -0.60 13.46
CA ALA A 34 -2.41 0.55 13.98
C ALA A 34 -2.79 1.55 12.90
N ASP A 35 -1.83 2.08 12.12
CA ASP A 35 -2.12 3.01 11.02
C ASP A 35 -3.17 2.44 10.03
N GLY A 36 -3.12 1.13 9.75
CA GLY A 36 -4.09 0.50 8.82
C GLY A 36 -5.50 0.46 9.38
N VAL A 37 -5.62 0.22 10.68
CA VAL A 37 -6.90 0.26 11.43
C VAL A 37 -7.42 1.70 11.47
N GLU A 38 -6.55 2.66 11.77
CA GLU A 38 -6.87 4.08 11.80
C GLU A 38 -7.39 4.59 10.44
N TYR A 39 -6.70 4.24 9.34
CA TYR A 39 -7.15 4.61 7.99
C TYR A 39 -8.51 3.98 7.63
N ALA A 40 -8.73 2.73 8.05
CA ALA A 40 -10.01 2.06 7.88
C ALA A 40 -11.12 2.74 8.70
N ASN A 41 -10.82 3.22 9.93
CA ASN A 41 -11.76 3.98 10.74
C ASN A 41 -12.18 5.27 10.05
N VAL A 42 -11.24 6.08 9.57
CA VAL A 42 -11.54 7.32 8.84
C VAL A 42 -12.37 7.04 7.59
N ALA A 43 -12.02 6.01 6.83
CA ALA A 43 -12.74 5.63 5.62
C ALA A 43 -14.16 5.13 5.92
N ARG A 44 -14.37 4.33 6.99
CA ARG A 44 -15.67 3.89 7.46
C ARG A 44 -16.52 5.08 7.92
N ASN A 45 -15.93 6.02 8.67
CA ASN A 45 -16.64 7.23 9.11
C ASN A 45 -17.13 8.05 7.93
N LEU A 46 -16.31 8.24 6.90
CA LEU A 46 -16.73 8.86 5.64
C LEU A 46 -17.88 8.10 4.94
N ALA A 47 -17.86 6.76 4.99
CA ALA A 47 -18.94 5.95 4.45
C ALA A 47 -20.25 6.13 5.22
N ASP A 48 -20.18 6.29 6.54
CA ASP A 48 -21.28 6.56 7.45
C ASP A 48 -21.79 8.03 7.37
N GLY A 49 -21.17 8.89 6.54
CA GLY A 49 -21.52 10.31 6.40
C GLY A 49 -20.91 11.22 7.47
N LEU A 50 -19.95 10.72 8.26
CA LEU A 50 -19.21 11.52 9.24
C LEU A 50 -18.00 12.17 8.58
N GLY A 51 -17.88 13.50 8.70
CA GLY A 51 -16.87 14.29 8.01
C GLY A 51 -17.15 14.47 6.52
N THR A 52 -16.19 15.10 5.84
CA THR A 52 -16.23 15.34 4.38
C THR A 52 -14.88 14.97 3.76
N PHE A 53 -14.77 15.06 2.42
CA PHE A 53 -13.52 14.79 1.72
C PHE A 53 -12.35 15.62 2.29
N TRP A 54 -12.53 16.91 2.50
CA TRP A 54 -11.50 17.82 3.01
C TRP A 54 -11.51 17.99 4.54
N LYS A 55 -12.47 17.39 5.24
CA LYS A 55 -12.52 17.30 6.71
C LYS A 55 -12.82 15.86 7.11
N PRO A 56 -11.92 14.92 6.80
CA PRO A 56 -12.10 13.51 7.20
C PRO A 56 -12.11 13.44 8.73
N TYR A 57 -13.09 12.72 9.27
CA TYR A 57 -13.35 12.60 10.70
C TYR A 57 -12.79 11.28 11.24
N HIS A 58 -12.08 11.34 12.35
CA HIS A 58 -11.62 10.16 13.07
C HIS A 58 -12.43 9.93 14.35
N ASP A 59 -12.48 10.89 15.24
CA ASP A 59 -13.21 10.88 16.52
C ASP A 59 -13.43 12.30 17.03
N ASP A 60 -14.31 12.46 18.07
CA ASP A 60 -14.66 13.78 18.61
C ASP A 60 -13.60 14.40 19.52
N LEU A 61 -12.60 13.63 19.95
CA LEU A 61 -11.73 13.99 21.05
C LEU A 61 -10.31 14.34 20.64
N LEU A 62 -9.67 13.49 19.81
CA LEU A 62 -8.28 13.64 19.43
C LEU A 62 -8.15 14.22 18.03
N HIS A 63 -8.95 13.72 17.09
CA HIS A 63 -8.86 14.10 15.68
C HIS A 63 -10.24 14.36 15.05
N PRO A 64 -10.93 15.46 15.45
CA PRO A 64 -12.19 15.86 14.81
C PRO A 64 -12.02 16.13 13.30
N VAL A 65 -10.81 16.56 12.91
CA VAL A 65 -10.36 16.56 11.51
C VAL A 65 -9.02 15.86 11.42
N PHE A 66 -8.95 14.81 10.61
CA PHE A 66 -7.76 13.98 10.47
C PHE A 66 -6.83 14.52 9.38
N HIS A 67 -5.78 15.27 9.78
CA HIS A 67 -4.83 15.92 8.86
C HIS A 67 -3.55 15.12 8.59
N GLU A 68 -3.38 13.94 9.18
CA GLU A 68 -2.11 13.23 9.10
C GLU A 68 -1.73 12.80 7.67
N HIS A 69 -2.72 12.58 6.83
CA HIS A 69 -2.51 12.19 5.43
C HIS A 69 -3.57 12.78 4.52
N PRO A 70 -3.22 13.08 3.24
CA PRO A 70 -4.18 13.59 2.25
C PRO A 70 -5.37 12.64 2.00
N PRO A 71 -6.57 13.16 1.65
CA PRO A 71 -7.83 12.47 1.87
C PRO A 71 -8.24 11.43 0.81
N LEU A 72 -7.62 11.43 -0.36
CA LEU A 72 -8.09 10.62 -1.52
C LEU A 72 -8.21 9.14 -1.20
N VAL A 73 -7.24 8.57 -0.47
CA VAL A 73 -7.24 7.13 -0.21
C VAL A 73 -8.37 6.75 0.75
N PHE A 74 -8.67 7.57 1.75
CA PHE A 74 -9.80 7.36 2.66
C PHE A 74 -11.12 7.41 1.90
N TRP A 75 -11.26 8.35 0.97
CA TRP A 75 -12.45 8.46 0.14
C TRP A 75 -12.64 7.24 -0.77
N ILE A 76 -11.58 6.79 -1.46
CA ILE A 76 -11.65 5.57 -2.28
C ILE A 76 -12.03 4.37 -1.41
N GLN A 77 -11.42 4.24 -0.23
CA GLN A 77 -11.67 3.14 0.68
C GLN A 77 -13.10 3.21 1.27
N SER A 78 -13.65 4.43 1.48
CA SER A 78 -15.03 4.60 1.95
C SER A 78 -16.07 4.02 0.98
N LEU A 79 -15.79 4.01 -0.32
CA LEU A 79 -16.65 3.35 -1.31
C LEU A 79 -16.72 1.83 -1.08
N PHE A 80 -15.64 1.22 -0.61
CA PHE A 80 -15.66 -0.21 -0.25
C PHE A 80 -16.52 -0.47 0.98
N PHE A 81 -16.46 0.39 1.99
CA PHE A 81 -17.36 0.31 3.14
C PHE A 81 -18.83 0.52 2.75
N LYS A 82 -19.12 1.44 1.83
CA LYS A 82 -20.48 1.61 1.27
C LYS A 82 -20.99 0.38 0.53
N LEU A 83 -20.12 -0.30 -0.21
CA LEU A 83 -20.47 -1.46 -1.03
C LEU A 83 -20.58 -2.76 -0.22
N PHE A 84 -19.65 -2.99 0.72
CA PHE A 84 -19.50 -4.26 1.44
C PHE A 84 -19.92 -4.19 2.91
N GLY A 85 -20.37 -3.01 3.38
CA GLY A 85 -20.73 -2.78 4.78
C GLY A 85 -19.54 -2.59 5.71
N ASP A 86 -19.79 -2.47 7.02
CA ASP A 86 -18.78 -2.24 8.05
C ASP A 86 -18.21 -3.58 8.61
N GLY A 87 -17.84 -4.49 7.71
CA GLY A 87 -17.23 -5.75 8.11
C GLY A 87 -15.75 -5.59 8.48
N PRO A 88 -15.20 -6.43 9.38
CA PRO A 88 -13.81 -6.34 9.83
C PRO A 88 -12.79 -6.80 8.79
N TYR A 89 -13.24 -7.22 7.62
CA TYR A 89 -12.39 -7.74 6.54
C TYR A 89 -12.33 -6.84 5.31
N VAL A 90 -13.09 -5.74 5.30
CA VAL A 90 -13.21 -4.84 4.13
C VAL A 90 -11.86 -4.25 3.76
N GLU A 91 -11.08 -3.80 4.73
CA GLU A 91 -9.75 -3.26 4.53
C GLU A 91 -8.72 -4.30 4.04
N HIS A 92 -8.88 -5.57 4.42
CA HIS A 92 -8.05 -6.66 3.90
C HIS A 92 -8.38 -6.97 2.43
N PHE A 93 -9.67 -6.98 2.10
CA PHE A 93 -10.13 -7.16 0.72
C PHE A 93 -9.68 -6.00 -0.18
N TYR A 94 -9.75 -4.76 0.33
CA TYR A 94 -9.19 -3.59 -0.34
C TYR A 94 -7.70 -3.76 -0.66
N GLY A 95 -6.90 -4.23 0.29
CA GLY A 95 -5.48 -4.51 0.11
C GLY A 95 -5.21 -5.57 -0.97
N LEU A 96 -5.99 -6.66 -0.97
CA LEU A 96 -5.92 -7.71 -2.00
C LEU A 96 -6.17 -7.13 -3.40
N LEU A 97 -7.26 -6.35 -3.56
CA LEU A 97 -7.60 -5.75 -4.85
C LEU A 97 -6.58 -4.71 -5.29
N ALA A 98 -6.05 -3.88 -4.37
CA ALA A 98 -4.99 -2.93 -4.68
C ALA A 98 -3.75 -3.64 -5.26
N GLY A 99 -3.36 -4.80 -4.72
CA GLY A 99 -2.29 -5.61 -5.27
C GLY A 99 -2.56 -6.12 -6.69
N LEU A 100 -3.78 -6.58 -6.97
CA LEU A 100 -4.17 -7.01 -8.31
C LEU A 100 -4.15 -5.83 -9.32
N VAL A 101 -4.58 -4.65 -8.90
CA VAL A 101 -4.52 -3.44 -9.74
C VAL A 101 -3.07 -3.02 -9.98
N ILE A 102 -2.18 -3.09 -8.97
CA ILE A 102 -0.74 -2.86 -9.15
C ILE A 102 -0.16 -3.82 -10.19
N PHE A 103 -0.54 -5.12 -10.17
CA PHE A 103 -0.12 -6.08 -11.19
C PHE A 103 -0.60 -5.68 -12.58
N GLY A 104 -1.87 -5.29 -12.70
CA GLY A 104 -2.45 -4.83 -13.98
C GLY A 104 -1.69 -3.63 -14.54
N CYS A 105 -1.48 -2.58 -13.74
CA CYS A 105 -0.74 -1.39 -14.13
C CYS A 105 0.70 -1.71 -14.52
N THR A 106 1.40 -2.54 -13.71
CA THR A 106 2.77 -2.99 -14.00
C THR A 106 2.84 -3.78 -15.30
N ALA A 107 1.88 -4.69 -15.51
CA ALA A 107 1.78 -5.48 -16.72
C ALA A 107 1.52 -4.63 -17.98
N CYS A 108 0.63 -3.64 -17.89
CA CYS A 108 0.36 -2.72 -19.00
C CYS A 108 1.60 -1.90 -19.37
N PHE A 109 2.30 -1.37 -18.37
CA PHE A 109 3.52 -0.60 -18.60
C PHE A 109 4.64 -1.48 -19.19
N TRP A 110 4.83 -2.69 -18.64
CA TRP A 110 5.75 -3.68 -19.17
C TRP A 110 5.47 -4.01 -20.65
N GLN A 111 4.22 -4.34 -20.98
CA GLN A 111 3.83 -4.69 -22.36
C GLN A 111 4.09 -3.54 -23.33
N GLN A 112 3.72 -2.32 -22.94
CA GLN A 112 3.88 -1.15 -23.79
C GLN A 112 5.34 -0.88 -24.12
N VAL A 113 6.22 -0.85 -23.10
CA VAL A 113 7.65 -0.61 -23.32
C VAL A 113 8.28 -1.73 -24.16
N ARG A 114 7.91 -2.97 -23.92
CA ARG A 114 8.37 -4.10 -24.75
C ARG A 114 7.94 -3.97 -26.20
N HIS A 115 6.70 -3.59 -26.44
CA HIS A 115 6.18 -3.36 -27.80
C HIS A 115 6.97 -2.25 -28.50
N ASP A 116 7.20 -1.13 -27.85
CA ASP A 116 7.89 0.03 -28.43
C ASP A 116 9.37 -0.26 -28.72
N PHE A 117 10.01 -1.13 -27.95
CA PHE A 117 11.42 -1.53 -28.13
C PHE A 117 11.60 -2.90 -28.81
N ARG A 118 10.54 -3.48 -29.39
CA ARG A 118 10.56 -4.74 -30.14
C ARG A 118 11.22 -5.91 -29.39
N HIS A 119 10.95 -6.00 -28.10
CA HIS A 119 11.43 -7.13 -27.30
C HIS A 119 10.62 -8.42 -27.52
N SER A 120 11.11 -9.53 -26.97
CA SER A 120 10.54 -10.88 -27.11
C SER A 120 9.05 -10.99 -26.70
N SER A 121 8.37 -12.07 -27.10
CA SER A 121 6.97 -12.33 -26.77
C SER A 121 6.76 -12.90 -25.34
N LEU A 122 7.61 -12.54 -24.38
CA LEU A 122 7.50 -12.97 -22.99
C LEU A 122 6.19 -12.49 -22.35
N GLY A 123 5.52 -13.34 -21.56
CA GLY A 123 4.30 -12.98 -20.83
C GLY A 123 4.54 -12.06 -19.66
N ASN A 124 3.46 -11.45 -19.15
CA ASN A 124 3.48 -10.56 -17.97
C ASN A 124 3.80 -11.29 -16.67
N TRP A 125 3.72 -12.61 -16.67
CA TRP A 125 3.97 -13.44 -15.50
C TRP A 125 5.35 -13.20 -14.89
N TRP A 126 6.37 -12.83 -15.71
CA TRP A 126 7.74 -12.66 -15.25
C TRP A 126 7.92 -11.44 -14.33
N PRO A 127 7.59 -10.21 -14.74
CA PRO A 127 7.67 -9.07 -13.82
C PRO A 127 6.72 -9.23 -12.62
N ILE A 128 5.55 -9.86 -12.78
CA ILE A 128 4.62 -10.07 -11.67
C ILE A 128 5.18 -11.10 -10.68
N LEU A 129 5.82 -12.19 -11.14
CA LEU A 129 6.51 -13.13 -10.26
C LEU A 129 7.58 -12.43 -9.41
N LEU A 130 8.43 -11.62 -10.06
CA LEU A 130 9.47 -10.87 -9.36
C LEU A 130 8.89 -9.87 -8.36
N LEU A 131 7.73 -9.25 -8.66
CA LEU A 131 7.06 -8.33 -7.76
C LEU A 131 6.43 -9.04 -6.56
N VAL A 132 5.74 -10.17 -6.79
CA VAL A 132 5.16 -11.00 -5.72
C VAL A 132 6.22 -11.57 -4.80
N SER A 133 7.42 -11.83 -5.31
CA SER A 133 8.52 -12.38 -4.51
C SER A 133 9.13 -11.41 -3.50
N LEU A 134 8.84 -10.12 -3.59
CA LEU A 134 9.28 -9.14 -2.61
C LEU A 134 8.52 -9.32 -1.28
N PRO A 135 9.19 -9.62 -0.16
CA PRO A 135 8.52 -9.75 1.15
C PRO A 135 7.72 -8.51 1.55
N ILE A 136 8.27 -7.31 1.30
CA ILE A 136 7.61 -6.04 1.58
C ILE A 136 6.29 -5.88 0.81
N PHE A 137 6.18 -6.47 -0.39
CA PHE A 137 5.00 -6.32 -1.24
C PHE A 137 3.77 -6.94 -0.59
N THR A 138 3.84 -8.23 -0.25
CA THR A 138 2.73 -8.92 0.42
C THR A 138 2.50 -8.37 1.82
N TYR A 139 3.55 -8.04 2.57
CA TYR A 139 3.42 -7.44 3.90
C TYR A 139 2.66 -6.11 3.88
N THR A 140 3.00 -5.19 2.98
CA THR A 140 2.39 -3.84 2.94
C THR A 140 0.93 -3.89 2.51
N LEU A 141 0.57 -4.79 1.59
CA LEU A 141 -0.82 -4.99 1.16
C LEU A 141 -1.71 -5.52 2.28
N GLN A 142 -1.17 -6.34 3.20
CA GLN A 142 -1.90 -6.92 4.32
C GLN A 142 -2.26 -5.93 5.43
N ILE A 143 -1.62 -4.77 5.48
CA ILE A 143 -1.72 -3.83 6.60
C ILE A 143 -2.39 -2.50 6.23
N ASN A 144 -3.15 -2.50 5.14
CA ASN A 144 -3.97 -1.35 4.71
C ASN A 144 -3.21 -0.01 4.66
N ARG A 145 -2.06 0.02 4.00
CA ARG A 145 -1.27 1.26 3.87
C ARG A 145 -1.73 2.14 2.73
N LEU A 146 -1.72 3.45 2.93
CA LEU A 146 -2.05 4.44 1.87
C LEU A 146 -1.14 4.31 0.65
N VAL A 147 0.10 3.85 0.86
CA VAL A 147 1.06 3.64 -0.22
C VAL A 147 0.60 2.58 -1.24
N ASN A 148 -0.32 1.68 -0.87
CA ASN A 148 -0.87 0.69 -1.80
C ASN A 148 -1.59 1.39 -2.97
N THR A 149 -2.54 2.27 -2.67
CA THR A 149 -3.28 3.06 -3.66
C THR A 149 -2.38 4.08 -4.35
N TYR A 150 -1.52 4.74 -3.59
CA TYR A 150 -0.55 5.68 -4.14
C TYR A 150 0.37 5.01 -5.19
N THR A 151 0.79 3.76 -4.97
CA THR A 151 1.61 3.01 -5.94
C THR A 151 0.91 2.84 -7.28
N ILE A 152 -0.40 2.60 -7.29
CA ILE A 152 -1.21 2.53 -8.52
C ILE A 152 -1.11 3.86 -9.27
N LEU A 153 -1.36 4.98 -8.58
CA LEU A 153 -1.31 6.32 -9.17
C LEU A 153 0.09 6.68 -9.68
N ALA A 154 1.13 6.30 -8.93
CA ALA A 154 2.53 6.51 -9.32
C ALA A 154 2.91 5.75 -10.61
N ILE A 155 2.49 4.48 -10.74
CA ILE A 155 2.72 3.70 -11.96
C ILE A 155 1.96 4.31 -13.13
N LEU A 156 0.70 4.69 -12.94
CA LEU A 156 -0.13 5.29 -13.99
C LEU A 156 0.42 6.66 -14.43
N ALA A 157 0.85 7.51 -13.49
CA ALA A 157 1.47 8.81 -13.79
C ALA A 157 2.77 8.63 -14.57
N ALA A 158 3.65 7.73 -14.15
CA ALA A 158 4.88 7.40 -14.84
C ALA A 158 4.60 6.80 -16.25
N TYR A 159 3.56 5.97 -16.37
CA TYR A 159 3.16 5.40 -17.65
C TYR A 159 2.61 6.45 -18.60
N ALA A 160 1.75 7.36 -18.14
CA ALA A 160 1.26 8.48 -18.94
C ALA A 160 2.41 9.41 -19.36
N ALA A 161 3.33 9.73 -18.45
CA ALA A 161 4.53 10.51 -18.74
C ALA A 161 5.45 9.83 -19.78
N TYR A 162 5.60 8.51 -19.73
CA TYR A 162 6.30 7.74 -20.77
C TYR A 162 5.60 7.87 -22.13
N LEU A 163 4.27 7.66 -22.18
CA LEU A 163 3.49 7.74 -23.41
C LEU A 163 3.53 9.14 -24.03
N SER A 164 3.54 10.20 -23.23
CA SER A 164 3.62 11.59 -23.70
C SER A 164 4.89 11.88 -24.52
N VAL A 165 5.99 11.20 -24.17
CA VAL A 165 7.28 11.39 -24.86
C VAL A 165 7.43 10.45 -26.06
N ILE A 166 6.88 9.23 -25.99
CA ILE A 166 7.03 8.21 -27.04
C ILE A 166 5.98 8.35 -28.14
N LYS A 167 4.71 8.66 -27.79
CA LYS A 167 3.59 8.73 -28.76
C LYS A 167 3.44 10.13 -29.35
N ASN A 168 3.94 10.34 -30.59
CA ASN A 168 4.01 11.64 -31.23
C ASN A 168 2.66 12.40 -31.35
N LYS A 169 1.57 11.69 -31.68
CA LYS A 169 0.26 12.30 -31.92
C LYS A 169 -0.52 12.62 -30.63
N LEU A 170 -0.14 12.07 -29.50
CA LEU A 170 -0.88 12.13 -28.22
C LEU A 170 -0.05 12.76 -27.09
N THR A 171 1.03 13.48 -27.43
CA THR A 171 1.94 14.10 -26.44
C THR A 171 1.16 14.98 -25.46
N ILE A 172 0.33 15.89 -25.96
CA ILE A 172 -0.43 16.83 -25.11
C ILE A 172 -1.38 16.06 -24.20
N LEU A 173 -2.19 15.14 -24.76
CA LEU A 173 -3.16 14.35 -23.98
C LEU A 173 -2.49 13.60 -22.83
N PHE A 174 -1.42 12.86 -23.10
CA PHE A 174 -0.73 12.07 -22.07
C PHE A 174 0.07 12.94 -21.10
N SER A 175 0.55 14.13 -21.52
CA SER A 175 1.17 15.08 -20.61
C SER A 175 0.16 15.64 -19.60
N LEU A 176 -1.02 16.07 -20.08
CA LEU A 176 -2.09 16.56 -19.21
C LEU A 176 -2.60 15.44 -18.30
N LEU A 177 -2.81 14.22 -18.82
CA LEU A 177 -3.20 13.05 -18.01
C LEU A 177 -2.15 12.74 -16.94
N SER A 178 -0.86 12.83 -17.26
CA SER A 178 0.21 12.67 -16.27
C SER A 178 0.09 13.71 -15.15
N GLY A 179 -0.17 14.99 -15.49
CA GLY A 179 -0.38 16.05 -14.51
C GLY A 179 -1.60 15.81 -13.60
N VAL A 180 -2.72 15.33 -14.17
CA VAL A 180 -3.90 14.89 -13.38
C VAL A 180 -3.53 13.79 -12.42
N LEU A 181 -2.79 12.78 -12.88
CA LEU A 181 -2.37 11.64 -12.04
C LEU A 181 -1.35 12.05 -10.96
N VAL A 182 -0.48 13.04 -11.25
CA VAL A 182 0.40 13.66 -10.25
C VAL A 182 -0.44 14.34 -9.17
N TYR A 183 -1.49 15.10 -9.56
CA TYR A 183 -2.40 15.73 -8.61
C TYR A 183 -3.11 14.68 -7.73
N LEU A 184 -3.66 13.62 -8.32
CA LEU A 184 -4.28 12.53 -7.57
C LEU A 184 -3.27 11.84 -6.64
N GLY A 185 -2.03 11.64 -7.08
CA GLY A 185 -0.95 11.13 -6.24
C GLY A 185 -0.61 12.07 -5.08
N PHE A 186 -0.63 13.38 -5.32
CA PHE A 186 -0.41 14.40 -4.30
C PHE A 186 -1.50 14.39 -3.24
N ILE A 187 -2.78 14.33 -3.62
CA ILE A 187 -3.88 14.23 -2.66
C ILE A 187 -4.10 12.80 -2.11
N ALA A 188 -3.26 11.82 -2.52
CA ALA A 188 -3.20 10.48 -1.93
C ALA A 188 -2.08 10.35 -0.89
N LYS A 189 -0.90 10.98 -1.13
CA LYS A 189 0.27 10.77 -0.26
C LYS A 189 1.19 12.02 -0.12
N GLY A 190 0.82 13.14 -0.70
CA GLY A 190 1.59 14.39 -0.60
C GLY A 190 2.72 14.51 -1.63
N PRO A 191 3.78 15.31 -1.33
CA PRO A 191 4.82 15.73 -2.30
C PRO A 191 5.61 14.60 -2.95
N VAL A 192 5.58 13.39 -2.38
CA VAL A 192 6.25 12.23 -2.97
C VAL A 192 5.77 11.94 -4.41
N ALA A 193 4.58 12.41 -4.79
CA ALA A 193 4.05 12.26 -6.16
C ALA A 193 4.90 12.96 -7.23
N PHE A 194 5.67 13.98 -6.87
CA PHE A 194 6.40 14.81 -7.84
C PHE A 194 7.56 14.10 -8.54
N PHE A 195 8.06 12.97 -8.05
CA PHE A 195 9.10 12.23 -8.76
C PHE A 195 8.68 11.83 -10.17
N THR A 196 7.38 11.64 -10.43
CA THR A 196 6.87 11.24 -11.74
C THR A 196 7.02 12.34 -12.79
N LEU A 197 7.17 13.61 -12.38
CA LEU A 197 7.51 14.72 -13.26
C LEU A 197 8.91 14.59 -13.87
N ALA A 198 9.81 13.81 -13.27
CA ALA A 198 11.13 13.52 -13.80
C ALA A 198 11.12 12.45 -14.91
N VAL A 199 10.04 11.68 -15.07
CA VAL A 199 9.97 10.55 -16.01
C VAL A 199 10.23 10.97 -17.47
N PRO A 200 9.73 12.12 -18.00
CA PRO A 200 10.06 12.57 -19.34
C PRO A 200 11.57 12.83 -19.52
N ALA A 201 12.24 13.46 -18.55
CA ALA A 201 13.68 13.68 -18.58
C ALA A 201 14.47 12.35 -18.50
N ILE A 202 14.02 11.42 -17.67
CA ILE A 202 14.59 10.06 -17.59
C ILE A 202 14.44 9.34 -18.93
N ALA A 203 13.31 9.49 -19.62
CA ALA A 203 13.11 8.91 -20.94
C ALA A 203 14.06 9.54 -21.99
N TRP A 204 14.32 10.83 -21.92
CA TRP A 204 15.34 11.47 -22.75
C TRP A 204 16.73 10.86 -22.50
N ILE A 205 17.14 10.71 -21.25
CA ILE A 205 18.46 10.17 -20.87
C ILE A 205 18.59 8.69 -21.28
N ALA A 206 17.66 7.85 -20.81
CA ALA A 206 17.77 6.39 -20.90
C ALA A 206 17.32 5.84 -22.25
N LEU A 207 16.22 6.38 -22.82
CA LEU A 207 15.60 5.85 -24.03
C LEU A 207 15.96 6.64 -25.29
N LYS A 208 16.74 7.74 -25.14
CA LYS A 208 17.11 8.65 -26.23
C LYS A 208 15.90 9.33 -26.89
N ALA A 209 14.89 9.63 -26.10
CA ALA A 209 13.76 10.43 -26.55
C ALA A 209 14.18 11.88 -26.87
N LYS A 210 13.36 12.64 -27.60
CA LYS A 210 13.66 14.05 -27.95
C LYS A 210 13.58 14.93 -26.70
N LEU A 211 14.62 15.72 -26.40
CA LEU A 211 14.67 16.64 -25.25
C LEU A 211 13.49 17.65 -25.30
N SER A 212 13.18 18.21 -26.46
CA SER A 212 12.05 19.15 -26.61
C SER A 212 10.72 18.54 -26.14
N LYS A 213 10.47 17.25 -26.44
CA LYS A 213 9.28 16.56 -25.97
C LYS A 213 9.30 16.32 -24.46
N ALA A 214 10.47 15.96 -23.92
CA ALA A 214 10.59 15.77 -22.48
C ALA A 214 10.27 17.08 -21.74
N VAL A 215 10.82 18.21 -22.20
CA VAL A 215 10.55 19.54 -21.62
C VAL A 215 9.07 19.90 -21.75
N ILE A 216 8.51 19.82 -22.95
CA ILE A 216 7.08 20.16 -23.20
C ILE A 216 6.18 19.26 -22.34
N SER A 217 6.46 17.96 -22.28
CA SER A 217 5.66 17.02 -21.49
C SER A 217 5.68 17.35 -20.00
N THR A 218 6.85 17.64 -19.43
CA THR A 218 6.98 18.04 -18.03
C THR A 218 6.25 19.36 -17.76
N LEU A 219 6.42 20.36 -18.61
CA LEU A 219 5.74 21.67 -18.45
C LEU A 219 4.21 21.51 -18.49
N LEU A 220 3.68 20.77 -19.48
CA LEU A 220 2.23 20.52 -19.57
C LEU A 220 1.69 19.74 -18.36
N ALA A 221 2.45 18.78 -17.84
CA ALA A 221 2.06 18.07 -16.64
C ALA A 221 2.04 18.98 -15.39
N ILE A 222 3.02 19.87 -15.25
CA ILE A 222 3.05 20.89 -14.19
C ILE A 222 1.86 21.85 -14.34
N VAL A 223 1.58 22.34 -15.55
CA VAL A 223 0.43 23.22 -15.79
C VAL A 223 -0.87 22.52 -15.41
N ALA A 224 -1.08 21.28 -15.83
CA ALA A 224 -2.29 20.53 -15.48
C ALA A 224 -2.43 20.34 -13.96
N PHE A 225 -1.35 19.94 -13.29
CA PHE A 225 -1.31 19.83 -11.81
C PHE A 225 -1.69 21.16 -11.16
N THR A 226 -1.06 22.24 -11.55
CA THR A 226 -1.25 23.58 -10.97
C THR A 226 -2.68 24.10 -11.19
N VAL A 227 -3.20 23.96 -12.41
CA VAL A 227 -4.59 24.37 -12.72
C VAL A 227 -5.59 23.62 -11.85
N ILE A 228 -5.43 22.29 -11.69
CA ILE A 228 -6.34 21.48 -10.87
C ILE A 228 -6.21 21.85 -9.39
N LEU A 229 -4.98 22.07 -8.90
CA LEU A 229 -4.74 22.48 -7.52
C LEU A 229 -5.43 23.83 -7.20
N PHE A 230 -5.26 24.84 -8.06
CA PHE A 230 -5.92 26.14 -7.85
C PHE A 230 -7.44 26.05 -8.02
N ALA A 231 -7.92 25.28 -8.99
CA ALA A 231 -9.36 24.99 -9.11
C ALA A 231 -9.91 24.33 -7.82
N THR A 232 -9.14 23.39 -7.23
CA THR A 232 -9.51 22.79 -5.96
C THR A 232 -9.61 23.82 -4.83
N PHE A 233 -8.65 24.73 -4.71
CA PHE A 233 -8.68 25.79 -3.71
C PHE A 233 -9.86 26.76 -3.91
N TYR A 234 -10.19 27.06 -5.15
CA TYR A 234 -11.29 27.95 -5.47
C TYR A 234 -12.67 27.33 -5.19
N PHE A 235 -12.90 26.09 -5.61
CA PHE A 235 -14.19 25.43 -5.45
C PHE A 235 -14.40 24.78 -4.08
N TYR A 236 -13.30 24.46 -3.38
CA TYR A 236 -13.30 23.77 -2.09
C TYR A 236 -12.37 24.47 -1.09
N PRO A 237 -12.79 25.62 -0.50
CA PRO A 237 -11.94 26.40 0.43
C PRO A 237 -11.36 25.59 1.59
N ASP A 238 -12.11 24.61 2.12
CA ASP A 238 -11.67 23.70 3.17
C ASP A 238 -10.39 22.93 2.81
N SER A 239 -10.08 22.79 1.50
CA SER A 239 -8.87 22.15 1.02
C SER A 239 -7.60 22.91 1.39
N VAL A 240 -7.69 24.24 1.49
CA VAL A 240 -6.56 25.11 1.87
C VAL A 240 -6.20 24.86 3.33
N ASP A 241 -7.20 24.88 4.22
CA ASP A 241 -6.99 24.66 5.65
C ASP A 241 -6.47 23.25 5.90
N PHE A 242 -7.05 22.25 5.23
CA PHE A 242 -6.60 20.87 5.31
C PHE A 242 -5.13 20.71 4.89
N LEU A 243 -4.75 21.21 3.70
CA LEU A 243 -3.39 21.08 3.20
C LEU A 243 -2.39 21.89 4.02
N LYS A 244 -2.80 23.02 4.62
CA LYS A 244 -1.97 23.79 5.55
C LYS A 244 -1.69 22.98 6.82
N GLY A 245 -2.72 22.37 7.43
CA GLY A 245 -2.57 21.48 8.59
C GLY A 245 -1.65 20.27 8.25
N PHE A 246 -1.94 19.57 7.16
CA PHE A 246 -1.10 18.47 6.69
C PHE A 246 0.37 18.90 6.49
N TRP A 247 0.61 20.06 5.88
CA TRP A 247 1.95 20.57 5.65
C TRP A 247 2.69 20.86 6.94
N GLN A 248 2.04 21.53 7.89
CA GLN A 248 2.62 21.87 9.19
C GLN A 248 2.91 20.63 10.03
N ASP A 249 1.91 19.73 10.17
CA ASP A 249 1.97 18.61 11.11
C ASP A 249 2.78 17.42 10.58
N GLN A 250 2.87 17.26 9.26
CA GLN A 250 3.52 16.10 8.66
C GLN A 250 4.81 16.45 7.92
N VAL A 251 4.78 17.45 7.04
CA VAL A 251 5.93 17.76 6.18
C VAL A 251 7.00 18.54 6.95
N VAL A 252 6.61 19.64 7.58
CA VAL A 252 7.56 20.53 8.30
C VAL A 252 8.17 19.80 9.50
N LEU A 253 7.37 19.09 10.31
CA LEU A 253 7.90 18.34 11.46
C LEU A 253 8.84 17.22 11.03
N SER A 254 8.58 16.56 9.90
CA SER A 254 9.48 15.53 9.35
C SER A 254 10.81 16.13 8.87
N LEU A 255 10.80 17.33 8.26
CA LEU A 255 12.02 18.01 7.81
C LEU A 255 12.84 18.58 8.97
N LYS A 256 12.19 19.04 10.05
CA LYS A 256 12.86 19.60 11.25
C LYS A 256 13.42 18.52 12.19
N SER A 257 13.32 17.25 11.85
CA SER A 257 13.79 16.13 12.69
C SER A 257 13.20 16.11 14.10
N GLN A 258 12.05 16.76 14.31
CA GLN A 258 11.36 16.83 15.60
C GLN A 258 10.54 15.58 15.91
N ARG A 259 10.45 14.64 14.96
CA ARG A 259 9.93 13.29 15.22
C ARG A 259 11.07 12.41 15.71
N SER A 260 10.74 11.43 16.57
CA SER A 260 11.72 10.49 17.12
C SER A 260 12.68 9.99 16.03
N PRO A 261 14.02 10.03 16.27
CA PRO A 261 14.98 9.56 15.29
C PRO A 261 14.64 8.13 14.86
N GLY A 262 14.63 7.91 13.56
CA GLY A 262 14.51 6.57 12.98
C GLY A 262 15.82 5.81 13.06
N ASP A 263 15.88 4.72 12.34
CA ASP A 263 17.08 3.90 12.15
C ASP A 263 18.22 4.71 11.48
N THR A 264 19.40 4.08 11.35
CA THR A 264 20.59 4.68 10.72
C THR A 264 20.30 5.22 9.33
N HIS A 265 21.12 6.19 8.85
CA HIS A 265 20.98 6.77 7.50
C HIS A 265 21.05 5.74 6.36
N TRP A 266 21.66 4.58 6.59
CA TRP A 266 21.77 3.49 5.61
C TRP A 266 20.63 2.48 5.67
N TYR A 267 19.74 2.59 6.65
CA TYR A 267 18.64 1.64 6.85
C TYR A 267 17.82 1.37 5.59
N LEU A 268 17.42 2.41 4.85
CA LEU A 268 16.64 2.24 3.62
C LEU A 268 17.43 1.52 2.52
N VAL A 269 18.75 1.76 2.43
CA VAL A 269 19.60 1.08 1.44
C VAL A 269 19.74 -0.40 1.79
N GLU A 270 20.00 -0.71 3.06
CA GLU A 270 20.10 -2.09 3.55
C GLU A 270 18.78 -2.85 3.32
N ARG A 271 17.66 -2.22 3.65
CA ARG A 271 16.33 -2.83 3.46
C ARG A 271 15.98 -2.98 2.00
N TRP A 272 16.27 -1.98 1.17
CA TRP A 272 16.12 -2.10 -0.28
C TRP A 272 16.94 -3.27 -0.84
N ALA A 273 18.21 -3.39 -0.44
CA ALA A 273 19.06 -4.47 -0.88
C ALA A 273 18.54 -5.85 -0.42
N ALA A 274 18.10 -5.97 0.84
CA ALA A 274 17.53 -7.20 1.38
C ALA A 274 16.23 -7.61 0.64
N GLU A 275 15.35 -6.66 0.35
CA GLU A 275 14.12 -6.91 -0.42
C GLU A 275 14.44 -7.33 -1.86
N MET A 276 15.34 -6.61 -2.54
CA MET A 276 15.72 -6.91 -3.92
C MET A 276 16.57 -8.18 -4.04
N ALA A 277 17.23 -8.63 -2.98
CA ALA A 277 17.97 -9.89 -2.98
C ALA A 277 17.06 -11.08 -3.31
N VAL A 278 15.78 -11.08 -2.91
CA VAL A 278 14.85 -12.19 -3.18
C VAL A 278 14.56 -12.35 -4.67
N PRO A 279 14.03 -11.34 -5.39
CA PRO A 279 13.79 -11.48 -6.84
C PRO A 279 15.08 -11.67 -7.64
N VAL A 280 16.22 -11.10 -7.21
CA VAL A 280 17.53 -11.34 -7.83
C VAL A 280 17.94 -12.80 -7.66
N SER A 281 17.80 -13.37 -6.46
CA SER A 281 18.12 -14.80 -6.20
C SER A 281 17.22 -15.72 -7.03
N ILE A 282 15.93 -15.42 -7.16
CA ILE A 282 15.03 -16.16 -8.04
C ILE A 282 15.51 -16.13 -9.49
N ALA A 283 15.90 -14.95 -9.98
CA ALA A 283 16.44 -14.81 -11.33
C ALA A 283 17.74 -15.62 -11.51
N MET A 284 18.66 -15.58 -10.52
CA MET A 284 19.90 -16.35 -10.55
C MET A 284 19.66 -17.86 -10.51
N VAL A 285 18.73 -18.34 -9.67
CA VAL A 285 18.37 -19.77 -9.63
C VAL A 285 17.82 -20.21 -10.99
N PHE A 286 16.91 -19.44 -11.56
CA PHE A 286 16.38 -19.77 -12.88
C PHE A 286 17.41 -19.66 -13.99
N MET A 287 18.35 -18.74 -13.91
CA MET A 287 19.49 -18.65 -14.82
C MET A 287 20.34 -19.93 -14.78
N ALA A 288 20.68 -20.41 -13.58
CA ALA A 288 21.42 -21.66 -13.40
C ALA A 288 20.64 -22.88 -13.93
N LEU A 289 19.36 -23.01 -13.59
CA LEU A 289 18.51 -24.11 -14.04
C LEU A 289 18.31 -24.15 -15.57
N THR A 290 18.24 -22.98 -16.21
CA THR A 290 18.09 -22.84 -17.66
C THR A 290 19.41 -22.83 -18.41
N ARG A 291 20.54 -22.83 -17.68
CA ARG A 291 21.90 -22.79 -18.22
C ARG A 291 22.14 -21.63 -19.18
N ILE A 292 21.53 -20.46 -18.90
CA ILE A 292 21.75 -19.25 -19.68
C ILE A 292 23.08 -18.64 -19.26
N PRO A 293 24.01 -18.41 -20.19
CA PRO A 293 25.30 -17.78 -19.85
C PRO A 293 25.09 -16.29 -19.50
N SER A 294 25.82 -15.79 -18.52
CA SER A 294 25.72 -14.40 -18.02
C SER A 294 25.90 -13.33 -19.11
N ARG A 295 26.67 -13.61 -20.16
CA ARG A 295 26.85 -12.73 -21.33
C ARG A 295 25.55 -12.45 -22.12
N GLN A 296 24.48 -13.25 -21.92
CA GLN A 296 23.16 -12.99 -22.51
C GLN A 296 22.30 -12.09 -21.64
N ILE A 297 22.73 -11.77 -20.44
CA ILE A 297 22.12 -10.78 -19.56
C ILE A 297 22.80 -9.46 -19.89
N GLY A 298 22.21 -8.71 -20.81
CA GLY A 298 22.76 -7.44 -21.31
C GLY A 298 22.05 -6.24 -20.73
N PHE A 299 22.80 -5.15 -20.54
CA PHE A 299 22.24 -3.87 -20.16
C PHE A 299 21.36 -3.34 -21.31
N LYS A 300 20.06 -3.13 -21.02
CA LYS A 300 19.08 -2.66 -22.01
C LYS A 300 18.57 -1.27 -21.62
N ARG A 301 18.35 -0.40 -22.59
CA ARG A 301 17.79 0.94 -22.36
C ARG A 301 16.51 0.95 -21.51
N PRO A 302 15.52 0.05 -21.72
CA PRO A 302 14.36 -0.05 -20.84
C PRO A 302 14.71 -0.39 -19.39
N ALA A 303 15.73 -1.21 -19.15
CA ALA A 303 16.17 -1.52 -17.79
C ALA A 303 16.74 -0.27 -17.10
N LEU A 304 17.58 0.51 -17.80
CA LEU A 304 18.09 1.79 -17.28
C LEU A 304 16.95 2.77 -17.00
N PHE A 305 15.97 2.85 -17.90
CA PHE A 305 14.81 3.72 -17.74
C PHE A 305 14.07 3.44 -16.44
N PHE A 306 13.72 2.20 -16.20
CA PHE A 306 13.02 1.82 -14.97
C PHE A 306 13.90 1.93 -13.72
N LEU A 307 15.20 1.63 -13.81
CA LEU A 307 16.14 1.85 -12.71
C LEU A 307 16.17 3.32 -12.27
N LEU A 308 16.28 4.24 -13.23
CA LEU A 308 16.33 5.68 -12.94
C LEU A 308 14.99 6.18 -12.36
N ILE A 309 13.84 5.65 -12.79
CA ILE A 309 12.56 5.97 -12.15
C ILE A 309 12.55 5.47 -10.70
N GLY A 310 12.95 4.22 -10.47
CA GLY A 310 13.06 3.67 -9.12
C GLY A 310 13.96 4.52 -8.22
N LEU A 311 15.13 4.92 -8.70
CA LEU A 311 16.05 5.79 -7.97
C LEU A 311 15.43 7.17 -7.71
N SER A 312 14.84 7.82 -8.71
CA SER A 312 14.22 9.15 -8.54
C SER A 312 13.10 9.15 -7.50
N SER A 313 12.40 8.04 -7.36
CA SER A 313 11.30 7.88 -6.40
C SER A 313 11.76 7.52 -4.98
N SER A 314 12.93 6.91 -4.80
CA SER A 314 13.44 6.45 -3.51
C SER A 314 14.53 7.33 -2.90
N LEU A 315 15.40 7.93 -3.71
CA LEU A 315 16.52 8.75 -3.23
C LEU A 315 16.12 9.91 -2.31
N PRO A 316 15.01 10.65 -2.55
CA PRO A 316 14.59 11.71 -1.64
C PRO A 316 14.37 11.26 -0.20
N PHE A 317 14.01 9.99 0.03
CA PHE A 317 13.82 9.46 1.37
C PHE A 317 15.11 9.17 2.13
N LEU A 318 16.26 9.10 1.44
CA LEU A 318 17.56 8.96 2.10
C LEU A 318 17.97 10.23 2.86
N ILE A 319 17.40 11.39 2.47
CA ILE A 319 17.65 12.67 3.14
C ILE A 319 16.82 12.78 4.43
N SER A 320 15.73 12.00 4.55
CA SER A 320 14.87 12.02 5.73
C SER A 320 15.57 11.37 6.92
N THR A 321 15.46 12.01 8.08
CA THR A 321 15.98 11.47 9.36
C THR A 321 15.13 10.29 9.87
N ARG A 322 13.85 10.23 9.48
CA ARG A 322 12.98 9.09 9.78
C ARG A 322 12.88 8.19 8.56
N GLN A 323 13.50 7.02 8.64
CA GLN A 323 13.53 6.05 7.55
C GLN A 323 12.71 4.82 7.91
N HIS A 324 11.78 4.43 7.05
CA HIS A 324 11.05 3.18 7.13
C HIS A 324 11.01 2.52 5.75
N ASN A 325 11.22 1.21 5.69
CA ASN A 325 11.20 0.43 4.45
C ASN A 325 9.95 0.69 3.59
N ARG A 326 8.80 0.91 4.22
CA ARG A 326 7.52 1.17 3.56
C ARG A 326 7.46 2.50 2.80
N TYR A 327 8.34 3.44 3.09
CA TYR A 327 8.35 4.75 2.42
C TYR A 327 8.70 4.64 0.94
N ILE A 328 9.54 3.68 0.57
CA ILE A 328 9.95 3.42 -0.81
C ILE A 328 9.14 2.30 -1.49
N PHE A 329 8.03 1.86 -0.91
CA PHE A 329 7.21 0.77 -1.46
C PHE A 329 6.80 1.01 -2.92
N HIS A 330 6.40 2.24 -3.25
CA HIS A 330 6.00 2.64 -4.61
C HIS A 330 7.13 2.61 -5.65
N SER A 331 8.39 2.52 -5.20
CA SER A 331 9.55 2.42 -6.08
C SER A 331 9.80 0.98 -6.57
N TYR A 332 9.39 -0.02 -5.79
CA TYR A 332 9.68 -1.42 -6.10
C TYR A 332 9.14 -1.92 -7.45
N PRO A 333 7.95 -1.54 -7.93
CA PRO A 333 7.50 -1.92 -9.26
C PRO A 333 8.48 -1.50 -10.36
N PHE A 334 9.11 -0.34 -10.24
CA PHE A 334 10.09 0.15 -11.21
C PHE A 334 11.42 -0.61 -11.12
N TYR A 335 11.92 -0.90 -9.93
CA TYR A 335 13.11 -1.74 -9.75
C TYR A 335 12.89 -3.15 -10.30
N VAL A 336 11.72 -3.72 -10.05
CA VAL A 336 11.34 -5.03 -10.57
C VAL A 336 11.23 -5.02 -12.10
N LEU A 337 10.65 -3.97 -12.69
CA LEU A 337 10.61 -3.83 -14.16
C LEU A 337 12.02 -3.70 -14.75
N SER A 338 12.92 -2.98 -14.08
CA SER A 338 14.34 -2.93 -14.48
C SER A 338 14.95 -4.34 -14.47
N LEU A 339 14.82 -5.08 -13.37
CA LEU A 339 15.32 -6.46 -13.25
C LEU A 339 14.67 -7.39 -14.29
N ALA A 340 13.37 -7.25 -14.52
CA ALA A 340 12.65 -8.06 -15.50
C ALA A 340 13.17 -7.83 -16.93
N PHE A 341 13.53 -6.60 -17.32
CA PHE A 341 14.18 -6.33 -18.60
C PHE A 341 15.61 -6.88 -18.68
N LEU A 342 16.38 -6.81 -17.62
CA LEU A 342 17.71 -7.42 -17.56
C LEU A 342 17.65 -8.95 -17.73
N THR A 343 16.66 -9.58 -17.12
CA THR A 343 16.52 -11.04 -17.04
C THR A 343 15.45 -11.61 -17.98
N GLU A 344 15.02 -10.84 -18.98
CA GLU A 344 13.97 -11.22 -19.94
C GLU A 344 14.26 -12.56 -20.66
N THR A 345 15.52 -12.82 -21.00
CA THR A 345 15.96 -14.08 -21.63
C THR A 345 15.67 -15.29 -20.75
N ILE A 346 15.82 -15.16 -19.44
CA ILE A 346 15.52 -16.23 -18.48
C ILE A 346 14.02 -16.54 -18.49
N GLY A 347 13.19 -15.50 -18.34
CA GLY A 347 11.73 -15.64 -18.38
C GLY A 347 11.25 -16.26 -19.70
N PHE A 348 11.83 -15.84 -20.83
CA PHE A 348 11.50 -16.40 -22.15
C PHE A 348 11.86 -17.89 -22.25
N LYS A 349 13.03 -18.30 -21.76
CA LYS A 349 13.46 -19.69 -21.77
C LYS A 349 12.56 -20.57 -20.90
N ILE A 350 12.15 -20.10 -19.72
CA ILE A 350 11.19 -20.82 -18.87
C ILE A 350 9.86 -20.99 -19.61
N GLN A 351 9.35 -19.93 -20.24
CA GLN A 351 8.11 -19.98 -20.99
C GLN A 351 8.20 -20.96 -22.17
N SER A 352 9.33 -21.02 -22.90
CA SER A 352 9.53 -21.98 -24.00
C SER A 352 9.60 -23.42 -23.49
N LEU A 353 10.27 -23.67 -22.36
CA LEU A 353 10.31 -24.98 -21.73
C LEU A 353 8.91 -25.53 -21.39
N LEU A 354 7.99 -24.68 -20.95
CA LEU A 354 6.61 -25.08 -20.69
C LEU A 354 5.84 -25.41 -22.00
N ASN A 355 6.19 -24.75 -23.10
CA ASN A 355 5.63 -25.10 -24.42
C ASN A 355 6.13 -26.44 -24.93
N GLU A 356 7.44 -26.67 -24.79
CA GLU A 356 8.13 -27.85 -25.30
C GLU A 356 7.90 -29.10 -24.44
N LYS A 357 7.74 -28.92 -23.09
CA LYS A 357 7.67 -30.04 -22.13
C LYS A 357 6.30 -30.14 -21.45
N PRO A 358 5.35 -30.93 -21.97
CA PRO A 358 4.01 -31.05 -21.40
C PRO A 358 3.97 -31.49 -19.93
N LYS A 359 4.96 -32.28 -19.48
CA LYS A 359 5.08 -32.70 -18.07
C LYS A 359 5.32 -31.50 -17.15
N ILE A 360 6.26 -30.60 -17.48
CA ILE A 360 6.54 -29.39 -16.70
C ILE A 360 5.29 -28.52 -16.65
N ARG A 361 4.61 -28.31 -17.79
CA ARG A 361 3.37 -27.55 -17.88
C ARG A 361 2.28 -28.09 -16.95
N ARG A 362 2.10 -29.44 -16.91
CA ARG A 362 1.13 -30.07 -15.99
C ARG A 362 1.50 -29.86 -14.53
N VAL A 363 2.78 -30.05 -14.17
CA VAL A 363 3.26 -29.84 -12.82
C VAL A 363 3.03 -28.38 -12.38
N THR A 364 3.36 -27.40 -13.22
CA THR A 364 3.08 -25.98 -12.92
C THR A 364 1.59 -25.72 -12.71
N GLY A 365 0.73 -26.32 -13.53
CA GLY A 365 -0.73 -26.22 -13.37
C GLY A 365 -1.23 -26.87 -12.07
N MET A 366 -0.70 -28.06 -11.71
CA MET A 366 -1.03 -28.72 -10.45
C MET A 366 -0.57 -27.90 -9.24
N LEU A 367 0.64 -27.33 -9.29
CA LEU A 367 1.14 -26.44 -8.23
C LEU A 367 0.25 -25.19 -8.07
N ALA A 368 -0.25 -24.62 -9.16
CA ALA A 368 -1.20 -23.50 -9.08
C ALA A 368 -2.48 -23.89 -8.34
N VAL A 369 -3.02 -25.09 -8.60
CA VAL A 369 -4.20 -25.62 -7.87
C VAL A 369 -3.86 -25.84 -6.40
N VAL A 370 -2.72 -26.44 -6.09
CA VAL A 370 -2.25 -26.65 -4.70
C VAL A 370 -2.11 -25.32 -3.96
N PHE A 371 -1.52 -24.30 -4.59
CA PHE A 371 -1.38 -22.97 -3.99
C PHE A 371 -2.74 -22.32 -3.73
N LEU A 372 -3.67 -22.45 -4.67
CA LEU A 372 -5.04 -21.95 -4.47
C LEU A 372 -5.72 -22.64 -3.29
N LEU A 373 -5.70 -23.96 -3.24
CA LEU A 373 -6.31 -24.75 -2.17
C LEU A 373 -5.65 -24.45 -0.81
N ALA A 374 -4.32 -24.40 -0.78
CA ALA A 374 -3.58 -24.05 0.43
C ALA A 374 -3.88 -22.61 0.89
N GLY A 375 -4.01 -21.65 -0.04
CA GLY A 375 -4.42 -20.29 0.25
C GLY A 375 -5.81 -20.21 0.86
N VAL A 376 -6.79 -20.89 0.26
CA VAL A 376 -8.17 -20.98 0.79
C VAL A 376 -8.18 -21.68 2.14
N SER A 377 -7.50 -22.81 2.28
CA SER A 377 -7.43 -23.54 3.57
C SER A 377 -6.80 -22.69 4.67
N SER A 378 -5.72 -21.98 4.38
CA SER A 378 -5.06 -21.10 5.35
C SER A 378 -5.94 -19.90 5.73
N MET A 379 -6.72 -19.37 4.78
CA MET A 379 -7.68 -18.29 5.01
C MET A 379 -8.81 -18.77 5.96
N LEU A 380 -9.37 -19.94 5.70
CA LEU A 380 -10.45 -20.49 6.52
C LEU A 380 -9.94 -20.92 7.90
N TYR A 381 -8.75 -21.51 7.99
CA TYR A 381 -8.13 -21.90 9.26
C TYR A 381 -7.81 -20.71 10.15
N LYS A 382 -7.45 -19.57 9.54
CA LYS A 382 -7.12 -18.32 10.25
C LYS A 382 -8.31 -17.36 10.34
N LYS A 383 -9.51 -17.80 9.93
CA LYS A 383 -10.72 -17.01 10.08
C LYS A 383 -10.93 -16.68 11.57
N ASP A 384 -11.19 -15.39 11.82
CA ASP A 384 -11.42 -14.85 13.16
C ASP A 384 -10.23 -14.96 14.14
N ASP A 385 -9.06 -15.44 13.65
CA ASP A 385 -7.82 -15.39 14.43
C ASP A 385 -7.42 -13.93 14.66
N ILE A 386 -7.10 -13.57 15.90
CA ILE A 386 -6.76 -12.20 16.26
C ILE A 386 -5.25 -11.99 16.12
N ARG A 387 -4.86 -10.92 15.45
CA ARG A 387 -3.45 -10.64 15.16
C ARG A 387 -2.62 -10.49 16.44
N GLY A 388 -1.84 -11.52 16.77
CA GLY A 388 -0.56 -11.48 17.47
C GLY A 388 -0.44 -10.82 18.84
N ARG A 389 -1.56 -10.34 19.45
CA ARG A 389 -1.51 -9.72 20.78
C ARG A 389 -2.53 -10.38 21.71
N PRO A 390 -2.10 -11.01 22.79
CA PRO A 390 -3.01 -11.72 23.71
C PRO A 390 -4.17 -10.87 24.22
N PHE A 391 -3.94 -9.56 24.40
CA PHE A 391 -4.95 -8.63 24.95
C PHE A 391 -5.99 -8.14 23.92
N TYR A 392 -5.86 -8.46 22.62
CA TYR A 392 -6.94 -8.18 21.66
C TYR A 392 -8.25 -8.86 21.99
N ASN A 393 -8.15 -10.05 22.58
CA ASN A 393 -9.34 -10.74 23.05
C ASN A 393 -10.10 -9.94 24.12
N ASP A 394 -9.37 -9.20 24.97
CA ASP A 394 -9.98 -8.30 25.95
C ASP A 394 -10.74 -7.16 25.26
N ILE A 395 -10.15 -6.56 24.23
CA ILE A 395 -10.78 -5.49 23.46
C ILE A 395 -12.07 -6.00 22.79
N TYR A 396 -12.01 -7.20 22.19
CA TYR A 396 -13.18 -7.85 21.60
C TYR A 396 -14.26 -8.11 22.63
N LEU A 397 -13.94 -8.82 23.72
CA LEU A 397 -14.91 -9.18 24.77
C LEU A 397 -15.55 -7.96 25.44
N GLN A 398 -14.85 -6.85 25.50
CA GLN A 398 -15.35 -5.63 26.15
C GLN A 398 -16.07 -4.71 25.16
N GLY A 399 -15.54 -4.60 23.94
CA GLY A 399 -16.11 -3.77 22.90
C GLY A 399 -17.54 -4.17 22.52
N ILE A 400 -17.82 -5.48 22.43
CA ILE A 400 -19.18 -5.99 22.12
C ILE A 400 -20.23 -5.68 23.16
N GLN A 401 -19.84 -5.29 24.39
CA GLN A 401 -20.75 -4.95 25.49
C GLN A 401 -21.04 -3.45 25.57
N LEU A 402 -20.35 -2.65 24.77
CA LEU A 402 -20.50 -1.21 24.77
C LEU A 402 -21.49 -0.77 23.69
N PRO A 403 -22.33 0.24 23.96
CA PRO A 403 -23.11 0.89 22.90
C PRO A 403 -22.20 1.52 21.86
N GLU A 404 -22.65 1.56 20.61
CA GLU A 404 -21.94 2.28 19.56
C GLU A 404 -21.91 3.79 19.81
N ARG A 405 -20.87 4.46 19.37
CA ARG A 405 -20.70 5.93 19.36
C ARG A 405 -20.78 6.56 20.74
N ILE A 406 -20.29 5.84 21.76
CA ILE A 406 -20.11 6.41 23.09
C ILE A 406 -18.65 6.80 23.34
N THR A 407 -18.47 7.68 24.32
CA THR A 407 -17.17 7.99 24.89
C THR A 407 -17.03 7.31 26.25
N ILE A 408 -15.93 6.57 26.43
CA ILE A 408 -15.60 5.95 27.70
C ILE A 408 -14.31 6.54 28.29
N SER A 409 -14.20 6.54 29.61
CA SER A 409 -12.99 6.97 30.31
C SER A 409 -11.90 5.90 30.22
N VAL A 410 -10.64 6.34 30.10
CA VAL A 410 -9.45 5.53 30.28
C VAL A 410 -8.42 6.29 31.10
N CYS A 411 -7.51 5.57 31.73
CA CYS A 411 -6.42 6.24 32.46
C CYS A 411 -5.47 6.94 31.49
N GLN A 412 -5.01 8.15 31.83
CA GLN A 412 -4.09 8.94 31.01
C GLN A 412 -2.87 8.13 30.56
N GLU A 413 -2.31 7.37 31.49
CA GLU A 413 -1.16 6.50 31.22
C GLU A 413 -1.46 5.42 30.16
N THR A 414 -2.65 4.80 30.21
CA THR A 414 -3.10 3.82 29.23
C THR A 414 -3.23 4.45 27.85
N MET A 415 -3.76 5.67 27.74
CA MET A 415 -3.86 6.39 26.46
C MET A 415 -2.50 6.66 25.81
N ILE A 416 -1.50 7.04 26.60
CA ILE A 416 -0.17 7.34 26.10
C ILE A 416 0.58 6.08 25.67
N ARG A 417 0.39 4.97 26.42
CA ARG A 417 1.14 3.73 26.20
C ARG A 417 0.54 2.80 25.16
N ASP A 418 -0.75 2.89 24.89
CA ASP A 418 -1.43 1.95 24.01
C ASP A 418 -2.29 2.61 22.91
N GLU A 419 -1.59 3.13 21.91
CA GLU A 419 -2.19 3.65 20.67
C GLU A 419 -3.14 2.63 19.99
N TRP A 420 -2.85 1.33 20.13
CA TRP A 420 -3.64 0.28 19.51
C TRP A 420 -5.02 0.11 20.13
N LEU A 421 -5.14 0.26 21.45
CA LEU A 421 -6.43 0.22 22.12
C LEU A 421 -7.37 1.27 21.53
N PHE A 422 -6.85 2.47 21.34
CA PHE A 422 -7.59 3.60 20.82
C PHE A 422 -8.12 3.34 19.40
N VAL A 423 -7.23 2.95 18.48
CA VAL A 423 -7.63 2.75 17.07
C VAL A 423 -8.55 1.55 16.89
N ASP A 424 -8.37 0.46 17.66
CA ASP A 424 -9.21 -0.72 17.58
C ASP A 424 -10.61 -0.48 18.15
N MET A 425 -10.73 0.24 19.28
CA MET A 425 -12.02 0.60 19.86
C MET A 425 -12.83 1.50 18.91
N GLN A 426 -12.16 2.44 18.26
CA GLN A 426 -12.79 3.28 17.25
C GLN A 426 -13.23 2.48 16.01
N ARG A 427 -12.31 1.67 15.44
CA ARG A 427 -12.58 0.97 14.17
C ARG A 427 -13.66 -0.10 14.32
N PHE A 428 -13.59 -0.93 15.37
CA PHE A 428 -14.44 -2.12 15.47
C PHE A 428 -15.71 -1.89 16.29
N TYR A 429 -15.69 -0.92 17.21
CA TYR A 429 -16.81 -0.70 18.14
C TYR A 429 -17.38 0.72 18.12
N LYS A 430 -16.79 1.63 17.33
CA LYS A 430 -17.20 3.05 17.25
C LYS A 430 -17.16 3.75 18.61
N VAL A 431 -16.23 3.38 19.48
CA VAL A 431 -16.10 3.88 20.85
C VAL A 431 -14.91 4.83 20.96
N SER A 432 -15.17 6.03 21.43
CA SER A 432 -14.12 7.04 21.70
C SER A 432 -13.55 6.87 23.09
N LEU A 433 -12.23 7.06 23.25
CA LEU A 433 -11.54 6.98 24.52
C LEU A 433 -11.11 8.37 24.99
N THR A 434 -11.35 8.71 26.26
CA THR A 434 -10.92 9.97 26.88
C THR A 434 -10.22 9.75 28.19
N PRO A 435 -9.17 10.54 28.51
CA PRO A 435 -8.58 10.52 29.86
C PRO A 435 -9.46 11.23 30.90
N LYS A 436 -10.51 11.97 30.48
CA LYS A 436 -11.43 12.60 31.43
C LYS A 436 -12.24 11.52 32.14
N MET A 437 -12.16 11.51 33.46
CA MET A 437 -12.92 10.59 34.31
C MET A 437 -14.38 11.04 34.45
N GLY A 438 -15.27 10.08 34.77
CA GLY A 438 -16.67 10.35 35.09
C GLY A 438 -17.70 9.89 34.06
N ASN A 439 -17.27 9.35 32.91
CA ASN A 439 -18.18 8.74 31.94
C ASN A 439 -18.86 7.47 32.52
N GLU A 440 -19.93 7.04 31.91
CA GLU A 440 -20.69 5.84 32.33
C GLU A 440 -19.83 4.57 32.38
N TYR A 441 -18.83 4.48 31.47
CA TYR A 441 -17.91 3.35 31.42
C TYR A 441 -16.47 3.83 31.59
N LEU A 442 -15.65 3.00 32.24
CA LEU A 442 -14.23 3.21 32.47
C LEU A 442 -13.48 1.93 32.12
N MET A 443 -12.49 2.03 31.25
CA MET A 443 -11.58 0.93 30.93
C MET A 443 -10.22 1.16 31.60
N VAL A 444 -9.76 0.17 32.36
CA VAL A 444 -8.52 0.22 33.16
C VAL A 444 -7.56 -0.85 32.70
N ASP A 445 -6.32 -0.48 32.45
CA ASP A 445 -5.21 -1.44 32.30
C ASP A 445 -4.83 -1.98 33.69
N LYS A 446 -4.82 -3.29 33.87
CA LYS A 446 -4.44 -3.95 35.14
C LYS A 446 -3.04 -3.58 35.64
N ASN A 447 -2.16 -3.20 34.71
CA ASN A 447 -0.78 -2.84 35.02
C ASN A 447 -0.58 -1.32 35.19
N SER A 448 -1.66 -0.53 35.15
CA SER A 448 -1.60 0.92 35.38
C SER A 448 -1.81 1.24 36.86
N GLU A 449 -1.15 2.30 37.34
CA GLU A 449 -1.35 2.84 38.70
C GLU A 449 -2.64 3.69 38.83
N CYS A 450 -3.62 3.40 37.99
CA CYS A 450 -4.86 4.16 37.93
C CYS A 450 -5.76 3.87 39.13
N ASN A 451 -6.00 4.87 39.95
CA ASN A 451 -6.96 4.78 41.04
C ASN A 451 -8.39 4.67 40.51
N LEU A 452 -9.06 3.60 40.79
CA LEU A 452 -10.46 3.39 40.44
C LEU A 452 -11.34 4.38 41.24
N PRO A 453 -12.10 5.28 40.57
CA PRO A 453 -12.99 6.18 41.28
C PRO A 453 -14.10 5.40 42.02
N GLN A 454 -14.56 5.94 43.16
CA GLN A 454 -15.71 5.35 43.86
C GLN A 454 -16.96 5.32 42.97
N GLY A 455 -17.79 4.29 43.13
CA GLY A 455 -19.03 4.16 42.40
C GLY A 455 -18.94 3.46 41.05
N TYR A 456 -17.83 2.77 40.75
CA TYR A 456 -17.73 1.92 39.57
C TYR A 456 -17.72 0.44 39.96
N GLN A 457 -18.45 -0.37 39.21
CA GLN A 457 -18.50 -1.83 39.34
C GLN A 457 -17.98 -2.51 38.08
N LYS A 458 -17.26 -3.62 38.26
CA LYS A 458 -16.74 -4.41 37.15
C LYS A 458 -17.86 -5.02 36.33
N VAL A 459 -17.84 -4.76 34.98
CA VAL A 459 -18.88 -5.25 34.05
C VAL A 459 -18.66 -6.73 33.72
N ASN A 460 -17.44 -7.16 33.51
CA ASN A 460 -17.11 -8.49 32.99
C ASN A 460 -16.84 -9.50 34.11
N ARG A 461 -17.53 -10.64 34.03
CA ARG A 461 -17.25 -11.80 34.86
C ARG A 461 -16.12 -12.68 34.29
N GLN A 462 -15.82 -12.57 33.02
CA GLN A 462 -14.76 -13.35 32.36
C GLN A 462 -13.36 -12.81 32.70
N PRO A 463 -12.37 -13.69 32.87
CA PRO A 463 -11.01 -13.27 33.12
C PRO A 463 -10.46 -12.56 31.87
N THR A 464 -9.89 -11.38 32.03
CA THR A 464 -9.21 -10.59 31.01
C THR A 464 -7.72 -10.59 31.28
N LEU A 465 -6.91 -10.43 30.23
CA LEU A 465 -5.44 -10.43 30.36
C LEU A 465 -4.91 -9.07 30.81
N LYS A 466 -5.36 -8.00 30.16
CA LYS A 466 -4.82 -6.64 30.34
C LYS A 466 -5.87 -5.63 30.76
N TYR A 467 -7.03 -5.57 30.08
CA TYR A 467 -8.03 -4.53 30.31
C TYR A 467 -9.23 -5.02 31.09
N ILE A 468 -9.74 -4.18 31.99
CA ILE A 468 -10.97 -4.40 32.74
C ILE A 468 -11.94 -3.26 32.43
N LEU A 469 -13.18 -3.59 32.10
CA LEU A 469 -14.26 -2.63 31.90
C LEU A 469 -15.08 -2.49 33.19
N TYR A 470 -15.31 -1.26 33.59
CA TYR A 470 -16.17 -0.88 34.72
C TYR A 470 -17.33 -0.04 34.23
N LYS A 471 -18.46 -0.14 34.93
CA LYS A 471 -19.64 0.70 34.72
C LYS A 471 -19.94 1.46 36.00
N LYS A 472 -20.32 2.74 35.85
CA LYS A 472 -20.74 3.58 36.98
C LYS A 472 -22.04 3.08 37.57
N CYS A 473 -22.08 2.88 38.88
CA CYS A 473 -23.32 2.60 39.58
C CYS A 473 -24.24 3.82 39.49
N ARG A 474 -25.52 3.58 39.23
CA ARG A 474 -26.53 4.63 39.24
C ARG A 474 -26.86 5.04 40.63
#